data_74320c0b33f7e184284aa9f0fc926a00
#
_entry.id   74320c0b33f7e184284aa9f0fc926a00
#
_cell.length_a   1.000
_cell.length_b   1.000
_cell.length_c   1.000
_cell.angle_alpha   90.00
_cell.angle_beta   90.00
_cell.angle_gamma   90.00
#
_symmetry.space_group_name_H-M   'P 1'
#
loop_
_entity.id
_entity.type
_entity.pdbx_description
1 polymer ?
#
loop_
_entity_poly.entity_id
_entity_poly.type
_entity_poly.pdbx_seq_one_letter_code
_entity_poly.pdbx_strand_id
1 'polypeptide(L)'
;MYKLNKEVRVAISGKSGCGNTTVSGLLSQKLGIKLVNYTFRQLAEEKGMTLADVIKEAKTDDSYDKYVDKHQVELALKESCVLGSRLAIWMLKEADLKVYLYASDDTRAGRVFNREGGDLQAIKDFTAMRDREDTGRYKAFYNIDNNDYSFVDIVIDVNDKTPDEIVDIIINKLIEKNLITKD
;
A
#
# COMPACT_ATOMS: atom_id res chain seq x y z
N MET A 1 -19.46 -16.14 3.94
CA MET A 1 -18.96 -15.39 2.76
C MET A 1 -19.27 -13.92 2.99
N TYR A 2 -18.59 -12.97 2.32
CA TYR A 2 -18.94 -11.54 2.44
C TYR A 2 -19.64 -11.07 1.17
N LYS A 3 -20.68 -10.24 1.33
CA LYS A 3 -21.41 -9.63 0.23
C LYS A 3 -21.18 -8.12 0.23
N LEU A 4 -20.87 -7.54 -0.92
CA LEU A 4 -20.78 -6.10 -1.08
C LEU A 4 -22.17 -5.48 -1.17
N ASN A 5 -22.41 -4.40 -0.43
CA ASN A 5 -23.66 -3.65 -0.46
C ASN A 5 -23.71 -2.63 -1.61
N LYS A 6 -22.53 -2.30 -2.14
CA LYS A 6 -22.30 -1.42 -3.28
C LYS A 6 -20.91 -1.71 -3.88
N GLU A 7 -20.50 -0.98 -4.88
CA GLU A 7 -19.09 -0.92 -5.28
C GLU A 7 -18.22 -0.40 -4.12
N VAL A 8 -17.15 -1.10 -3.78
CA VAL A 8 -16.30 -0.78 -2.62
C VAL A 8 -14.83 -0.68 -3.05
N ARG A 9 -14.19 0.42 -2.67
CA ARG A 9 -12.77 0.67 -2.86
C ARG A 9 -12.08 0.85 -1.52
N VAL A 10 -11.10 0.01 -1.23
CA VAL A 10 -10.31 0.08 0.00
C VAL A 10 -8.89 0.52 -0.34
N ALA A 11 -8.45 1.62 0.25
CA ALA A 11 -7.07 2.09 0.15
C ALA A 11 -6.29 1.71 1.42
N ILE A 12 -5.17 1.03 1.26
CA ILE A 12 -4.30 0.62 2.37
C ILE A 12 -2.91 1.19 2.13
N SER A 13 -2.41 1.98 3.07
CA SER A 13 -1.05 2.52 3.05
C SER A 13 -0.32 2.25 4.35
N GLY A 14 0.97 2.36 4.29
CA GLY A 14 1.92 2.25 5.40
C GLY A 14 3.34 2.29 4.83
N LYS A 15 4.31 2.61 5.66
CA LYS A 15 5.72 2.60 5.26
C LYS A 15 6.18 1.19 4.90
N SER A 16 7.29 1.06 4.21
CA SER A 16 7.88 -0.24 3.84
C SER A 16 8.03 -1.14 5.07
N GLY A 17 7.63 -2.41 4.96
CA GLY A 17 7.67 -3.37 6.06
C GLY A 17 6.45 -3.37 6.99
N CYS A 18 5.43 -2.52 6.74
CA CYS A 18 4.17 -2.55 7.50
C CYS A 18 3.22 -3.68 7.08
N GLY A 19 3.48 -4.34 5.95
CA GLY A 19 2.65 -5.46 5.49
C GLY A 19 1.58 -5.09 4.46
N ASN A 20 1.71 -3.93 3.80
CA ASN A 20 0.74 -3.43 2.82
C ASN A 20 0.35 -4.48 1.78
N THR A 21 1.32 -5.13 1.13
CA THR A 21 1.08 -6.13 0.09
C THR A 21 0.36 -7.37 0.62
N THR A 22 0.81 -7.91 1.76
CA THR A 22 0.23 -9.11 2.35
C THR A 22 -1.21 -8.86 2.80
N VAL A 23 -1.45 -7.77 3.54
CA VAL A 23 -2.78 -7.43 4.05
C VAL A 23 -3.74 -7.14 2.90
N SER A 24 -3.31 -6.38 1.89
CA SER A 24 -4.12 -6.06 0.71
C SER A 24 -4.51 -7.32 -0.08
N GLY A 25 -3.56 -8.25 -0.26
CA GLY A 25 -3.82 -9.51 -0.94
C GLY A 25 -4.82 -10.39 -0.19
N LEU A 26 -4.64 -10.56 1.13
CA LEU A 26 -5.56 -11.34 1.95
C LEU A 26 -6.96 -10.71 2.00
N LEU A 27 -7.07 -9.39 2.14
CA LEU A 27 -8.36 -8.71 2.14
C LEU A 27 -9.08 -8.87 0.81
N SER A 28 -8.37 -8.66 -0.31
CA SER A 28 -8.89 -8.87 -1.65
C SER A 28 -9.45 -10.28 -1.82
N GLN A 29 -8.72 -11.28 -1.37
CA GLN A 29 -9.11 -12.69 -1.41
C GLN A 29 -10.35 -12.99 -0.56
N LYS A 30 -10.38 -12.50 0.70
CA LYS A 30 -11.52 -12.71 1.62
C LYS A 30 -12.81 -12.05 1.11
N LEU A 31 -12.69 -10.91 0.43
CA LEU A 31 -13.85 -10.17 -0.11
C LEU A 31 -14.23 -10.59 -1.54
N GLY A 32 -13.37 -11.33 -2.24
CA GLY A 32 -13.59 -11.69 -3.65
C GLY A 32 -13.57 -10.49 -4.60
N ILE A 33 -12.77 -9.45 -4.30
CA ILE A 33 -12.64 -8.24 -5.12
C ILE A 33 -11.21 -8.12 -5.66
N LYS A 34 -11.01 -7.25 -6.63
CA LYS A 34 -9.73 -7.08 -7.29
C LYS A 34 -8.64 -6.55 -6.36
N LEU A 35 -7.46 -7.10 -6.44
CA LEU A 35 -6.24 -6.50 -5.93
C LEU A 35 -5.62 -5.61 -7.00
N VAL A 36 -5.48 -4.33 -6.73
CA VAL A 36 -4.68 -3.43 -7.58
C VAL A 36 -3.25 -3.43 -7.08
N ASN A 37 -2.36 -3.97 -7.91
CA ASN A 37 -0.93 -4.08 -7.63
C ASN A 37 -0.16 -3.82 -8.94
N TYR A 38 -0.03 -2.54 -9.30
CA TYR A 38 0.73 -2.11 -10.47
C TYR A 38 2.06 -1.50 -10.02
N THR A 39 3.15 -2.00 -10.57
CA THR A 39 4.52 -1.64 -10.17
C THR A 39 5.40 -1.42 -11.40
N PHE A 40 6.65 -1.06 -11.18
CA PHE A 40 7.64 -0.99 -12.27
C PHE A 40 7.80 -2.30 -13.05
N ARG A 41 7.47 -3.45 -12.46
CA ARG A 41 7.50 -4.73 -13.16
C ARG A 41 6.46 -4.77 -14.28
N GLN A 42 5.21 -4.43 -13.98
CA GLN A 42 4.15 -4.35 -14.99
C GLN A 42 4.44 -3.28 -16.03
N LEU A 43 4.95 -2.12 -15.61
CA LEU A 43 5.38 -1.07 -16.52
C LEU A 43 6.49 -1.53 -17.47
N ALA A 44 7.47 -2.29 -16.97
CA ALA A 44 8.54 -2.86 -17.79
C ALA A 44 7.98 -3.83 -18.85
N GLU A 45 7.08 -4.72 -18.46
CA GLU A 45 6.39 -5.64 -19.37
C GLU A 45 5.62 -4.88 -20.47
N GLU A 46 4.85 -3.87 -20.12
CA GLU A 46 4.10 -3.04 -21.07
C GLU A 46 4.98 -2.26 -22.05
N LYS A 47 6.15 -1.80 -21.58
CA LYS A 47 7.10 -1.05 -22.41
C LYS A 47 8.09 -1.93 -23.20
N GLY A 48 8.05 -3.25 -22.98
CA GLY A 48 9.05 -4.17 -23.55
C GLY A 48 10.48 -3.92 -23.06
N MET A 49 10.60 -3.43 -21.81
CA MET A 49 11.87 -3.13 -21.14
C MET A 49 12.16 -4.17 -20.06
N THR A 50 13.40 -4.25 -19.60
CA THR A 50 13.72 -4.99 -18.37
C THR A 50 13.36 -4.16 -17.14
N LEU A 51 13.07 -4.81 -16.02
CA LEU A 51 12.85 -4.10 -14.74
C LEU A 51 14.07 -3.25 -14.35
N ALA A 52 15.27 -3.75 -14.60
CA ALA A 52 16.51 -3.03 -14.32
C ALA A 52 16.62 -1.73 -15.13
N ASP A 53 16.20 -1.75 -16.41
CA ASP A 53 16.19 -0.56 -17.27
C ASP A 53 15.17 0.46 -16.76
N VAL A 54 13.96 0.03 -16.41
CA VAL A 54 12.94 0.94 -15.83
C VAL A 54 13.44 1.59 -14.55
N ILE A 55 14.05 0.81 -13.64
CA ILE A 55 14.62 1.35 -12.39
C ILE A 55 15.74 2.35 -12.68
N LYS A 56 16.57 2.07 -13.68
CA LYS A 56 17.67 2.96 -14.09
C LYS A 56 17.13 4.29 -14.64
N GLU A 57 16.16 4.24 -15.55
CA GLU A 57 15.54 5.43 -16.15
C GLU A 57 14.80 6.27 -15.09
N ALA A 58 14.09 5.63 -14.16
CA ALA A 58 13.35 6.28 -13.09
C ALA A 58 14.25 7.11 -12.13
N LYS A 59 15.57 6.85 -12.10
CA LYS A 59 16.51 7.67 -11.31
C LYS A 59 16.66 9.09 -11.83
N THR A 60 16.41 9.30 -13.10
CA THR A 60 16.61 10.60 -13.78
C THR A 60 15.33 11.13 -14.44
N ASP A 61 14.30 10.29 -14.54
CA ASP A 61 13.01 10.64 -15.14
C ASP A 61 11.85 10.29 -14.20
N ASP A 62 11.33 11.30 -13.53
CA ASP A 62 10.21 11.18 -12.58
C ASP A 62 8.90 10.72 -13.23
N SER A 63 8.81 10.74 -14.57
CA SER A 63 7.60 10.33 -15.29
C SER A 63 7.27 8.85 -15.05
N TYR A 64 8.25 8.00 -14.79
CA TYR A 64 8.06 6.59 -14.49
C TYR A 64 7.31 6.39 -13.17
N ASP A 65 7.77 7.04 -12.08
CA ASP A 65 7.09 6.99 -10.78
C ASP A 65 5.69 7.58 -10.87
N LYS A 66 5.56 8.75 -11.47
CA LYS A 66 4.25 9.42 -11.65
C LYS A 66 3.27 8.61 -12.48
N TYR A 67 3.76 7.90 -13.50
CA TYR A 67 2.92 7.03 -14.31
C TYR A 67 2.37 5.86 -13.47
N VAL A 68 3.24 5.16 -12.73
CA VAL A 68 2.83 4.04 -11.88
C VAL A 68 1.81 4.49 -10.82
N ASP A 69 2.09 5.58 -10.12
CA ASP A 69 1.21 6.11 -9.07
C ASP A 69 -0.17 6.48 -9.63
N LYS A 70 -0.22 7.16 -10.78
CA LYS A 70 -1.47 7.54 -11.44
C LYS A 70 -2.22 6.33 -11.97
N HIS A 71 -1.52 5.41 -12.62
CA HIS A 71 -2.14 4.22 -13.24
C HIS A 71 -2.77 3.28 -12.22
N GLN A 72 -2.19 3.15 -11.02
CA GLN A 72 -2.82 2.43 -9.91
C GLN A 72 -4.21 2.99 -9.58
N VAL A 73 -4.36 4.30 -9.53
CA VAL A 73 -5.64 4.97 -9.28
C VAL A 73 -6.63 4.70 -10.43
N GLU A 74 -6.17 4.84 -11.67
CA GLU A 74 -7.01 4.55 -12.86
C GLU A 74 -7.55 3.12 -12.83
N LEU A 75 -6.72 2.15 -12.45
CA LEU A 75 -7.14 0.76 -12.28
C LEU A 75 -8.14 0.58 -11.14
N ALA A 76 -7.90 1.26 -10.01
CA ALA A 76 -8.78 1.19 -8.84
C ALA A 76 -10.17 1.79 -9.08
N LEU A 77 -10.30 2.74 -9.99
CA LEU A 77 -11.58 3.37 -10.32
C LEU A 77 -12.48 2.51 -11.20
N LYS A 78 -11.97 1.43 -11.80
CA LYS A 78 -12.74 0.61 -12.74
C LYS A 78 -13.76 -0.32 -12.09
N GLU A 79 -13.48 -0.79 -10.88
CA GLU A 79 -14.28 -1.80 -10.18
C GLU A 79 -14.01 -1.82 -8.67
N SER A 80 -14.77 -2.61 -7.92
CA SER A 80 -14.46 -2.86 -6.50
C SER A 80 -13.07 -3.45 -6.34
N CYS A 81 -12.26 -2.84 -5.45
CA CYS A 81 -10.88 -3.27 -5.31
C CYS A 81 -10.27 -2.96 -3.94
N VAL A 82 -9.13 -3.58 -3.69
CA VAL A 82 -8.16 -3.17 -2.68
C VAL A 82 -6.94 -2.60 -3.40
N LEU A 83 -6.62 -1.34 -3.13
CA LEU A 83 -5.38 -0.70 -3.56
C LEU A 83 -4.43 -0.64 -2.37
N GLY A 84 -3.35 -1.41 -2.41
CA GLY A 84 -2.31 -1.43 -1.40
C GLY A 84 -1.03 -0.80 -1.91
N SER A 85 -0.74 0.42 -1.52
CA SER A 85 0.51 1.10 -1.86
C SER A 85 0.87 2.15 -0.80
N ARG A 86 2.13 2.61 -0.82
CA ARG A 86 2.56 3.67 0.11
C ARG A 86 1.75 4.95 -0.01
N LEU A 87 1.17 5.23 -1.17
CA LEU A 87 0.40 6.45 -1.47
C LEU A 87 -1.11 6.24 -1.62
N ALA A 88 -1.62 5.01 -1.50
CA ALA A 88 -3.00 4.68 -1.79
C ALA A 88 -4.01 5.61 -1.11
N ILE A 89 -3.85 5.87 0.19
CA ILE A 89 -4.80 6.70 0.98
C ILE A 89 -4.83 8.17 0.55
N TRP A 90 -3.74 8.70 -0.01
CA TRP A 90 -3.66 10.07 -0.53
C TRP A 90 -4.14 10.18 -1.97
N MET A 91 -3.81 9.18 -2.79
CA MET A 91 -4.05 9.22 -4.23
C MET A 91 -5.45 8.73 -4.62
N LEU A 92 -5.99 7.68 -3.98
CA LEU A 92 -7.35 7.20 -4.24
C LEU A 92 -8.36 7.98 -3.40
N LYS A 93 -8.77 9.15 -3.89
CA LYS A 93 -9.70 10.04 -3.19
C LYS A 93 -11.08 9.40 -3.02
N GLU A 94 -11.49 8.58 -3.97
CA GLU A 94 -12.76 7.86 -4.06
C GLU A 94 -12.79 6.58 -3.20
N ALA A 95 -11.79 6.32 -2.37
CA ALA A 95 -11.80 5.19 -1.46
C ALA A 95 -12.93 5.32 -0.43
N ASP A 96 -13.72 4.24 -0.28
CA ASP A 96 -14.79 4.14 0.72
C ASP A 96 -14.24 3.88 2.12
N LEU A 97 -13.07 3.27 2.20
CA LEU A 97 -12.31 3.04 3.43
C LEU A 97 -10.82 3.30 3.19
N LYS A 98 -10.26 4.17 4.02
CA LYS A 98 -8.83 4.47 4.05
C LYS A 98 -8.20 3.92 5.31
N VAL A 99 -7.22 3.04 5.15
CA VAL A 99 -6.53 2.33 6.24
C VAL A 99 -5.04 2.68 6.23
N TYR A 100 -4.52 3.07 7.37
CA TYR A 100 -3.08 3.24 7.55
C TYR A 100 -2.54 2.16 8.49
N LEU A 101 -1.52 1.42 8.01
CA LEU A 101 -0.82 0.42 8.80
C LEU A 101 0.42 1.06 9.41
N TYR A 102 0.48 1.09 10.74
CA TYR A 102 1.61 1.62 11.49
C TYR A 102 2.43 0.49 12.11
N ALA A 103 3.74 0.54 11.93
CA ALA A 103 4.70 -0.27 12.69
C ALA A 103 5.92 0.58 13.03
N SER A 104 6.55 0.28 14.16
CA SER A 104 7.81 0.91 14.55
C SER A 104 8.93 0.58 13.56
N ASP A 105 9.95 1.42 13.51
CA ASP A 105 11.12 1.21 12.66
C ASP A 105 11.81 -0.12 12.97
N ASP A 106 11.88 -0.50 14.24
CA ASP A 106 12.44 -1.78 14.67
C ASP A 106 11.63 -2.97 14.17
N THR A 107 10.31 -2.92 14.28
CA THR A 107 9.42 -3.97 13.75
C THR A 107 9.54 -4.09 12.24
N ARG A 108 9.56 -2.97 11.51
CA ARG A 108 9.69 -2.97 10.05
C ARG A 108 11.02 -3.56 9.60
N ALA A 109 12.12 -3.13 10.21
CA ALA A 109 13.46 -3.66 9.94
C ALA A 109 13.57 -5.13 10.32
N GLY A 110 13.00 -5.54 11.46
CA GLY A 110 12.97 -6.94 11.90
C GLY A 110 12.22 -7.86 10.92
N ARG A 111 11.12 -7.39 10.34
CA ARG A 111 10.38 -8.16 9.31
C ARG A 111 11.19 -8.33 8.03
N VAL A 112 11.89 -7.30 7.58
CA VAL A 112 12.80 -7.39 6.44
C VAL A 112 13.95 -8.36 6.74
N PHE A 113 14.57 -8.25 7.92
CA PHE A 113 15.62 -9.15 8.36
C PHE A 113 15.18 -10.62 8.38
N ASN A 114 14.00 -10.91 8.92
CA ASN A 114 13.47 -12.28 8.98
C ASN A 114 13.18 -12.86 7.59
N ARG A 115 12.83 -12.03 6.62
CA ARG A 115 12.54 -12.45 5.24
C ARG A 115 13.80 -12.61 4.39
N GLU A 116 14.77 -11.70 4.53
CA GLU A 116 15.90 -11.57 3.61
C GLU A 116 17.24 -11.94 4.25
N GLY A 117 17.31 -11.99 5.60
CA GLY A 117 18.58 -12.14 6.33
C GLY A 117 19.44 -10.88 6.25
N GLY A 118 20.72 -11.03 6.51
CA GLY A 118 21.70 -9.96 6.39
C GLY A 118 22.06 -9.30 7.74
N ASP A 119 22.48 -8.04 7.70
CA ASP A 119 22.81 -7.25 8.88
C ASP A 119 21.64 -6.36 9.30
N LEU A 120 21.16 -6.51 10.53
CA LEU A 120 19.99 -5.78 11.03
C LEU A 120 20.22 -4.26 11.07
N GLN A 121 21.43 -3.80 11.43
CA GLN A 121 21.71 -2.37 11.47
C GLN A 121 21.75 -1.77 10.08
N ALA A 122 22.35 -2.46 9.11
CA ALA A 122 22.34 -2.03 7.72
C ALA A 122 20.92 -1.96 7.15
N ILE A 123 20.04 -2.90 7.53
CA ILE A 123 18.62 -2.89 7.15
C ILE A 123 17.89 -1.69 7.75
N LYS A 124 18.13 -1.37 9.03
CA LYS A 124 17.56 -0.19 9.69
C LYS A 124 17.97 1.10 8.98
N ASP A 125 19.25 1.24 8.68
CA ASP A 125 19.79 2.43 8.00
C ASP A 125 19.22 2.58 6.59
N PHE A 126 19.12 1.49 5.85
CA PHE A 126 18.53 1.45 4.51
C PHE A 126 17.03 1.79 4.53
N THR A 127 16.28 1.24 5.49
CA THR A 127 14.85 1.53 5.65
C THR A 127 14.62 2.99 5.98
N ALA A 128 15.42 3.55 6.90
CA ALA A 128 15.34 4.97 7.26
C ALA A 128 15.71 5.89 6.08
N MET A 129 16.70 5.51 5.28
CA MET A 129 17.06 6.24 4.06
C MET A 129 15.89 6.24 3.07
N ARG A 130 15.30 5.09 2.80
CA ARG A 130 14.14 4.99 1.88
C ARG A 130 12.95 5.81 2.36
N ASP A 131 12.65 5.82 3.66
CA ASP A 131 11.57 6.63 4.21
C ASP A 131 11.80 8.12 3.95
N ARG A 132 13.04 8.60 4.10
CA ARG A 132 13.39 10.00 3.81
C ARG A 132 13.27 10.32 2.31
N GLU A 133 13.72 9.42 1.46
CA GLU A 133 13.62 9.59 -0.01
C GLU A 133 12.15 9.61 -0.46
N ASP A 134 11.33 8.70 0.04
CA ASP A 134 9.89 8.66 -0.25
C ASP A 134 9.21 9.96 0.22
N THR A 135 9.48 10.41 1.44
CA THR A 135 8.92 11.64 1.99
C THR A 135 9.27 12.86 1.13
N GLY A 136 10.54 12.97 0.73
CA GLY A 136 11.01 14.06 -0.15
C GLY A 136 10.35 14.00 -1.52
N ARG A 137 10.27 12.82 -2.13
CA ARG A 137 9.67 12.60 -3.45
C ARG A 137 8.18 12.92 -3.46
N TYR A 138 7.42 12.43 -2.49
CA TYR A 138 5.97 12.68 -2.42
C TYR A 138 5.65 14.14 -2.14
N LYS A 139 6.49 14.82 -1.35
CA LYS A 139 6.38 16.27 -1.16
C LYS A 139 6.63 17.02 -2.45
N ALA A 140 7.69 16.66 -3.17
CA ALA A 140 8.07 17.33 -4.43
C ALA A 140 7.06 17.06 -5.56
N PHE A 141 6.57 15.82 -5.71
CA PHE A 141 5.69 15.45 -6.83
C PHE A 141 4.25 15.88 -6.63
N TYR A 142 3.73 15.74 -5.39
CA TYR A 142 2.28 15.83 -5.12
C TYR A 142 1.93 16.79 -3.98
N ASN A 143 2.92 17.44 -3.36
CA ASN A 143 2.75 18.22 -2.14
C ASN A 143 2.10 17.40 -1.00
N ILE A 144 2.38 16.10 -0.95
CA ILE A 144 1.91 15.17 0.07
C ILE A 144 2.94 15.10 1.20
N ASP A 145 2.49 15.31 2.45
CA ASP A 145 3.20 14.89 3.65
C ASP A 145 2.72 13.49 4.04
N ASN A 146 3.52 12.48 3.76
CA ASN A 146 3.17 11.09 4.05
C ASN A 146 3.30 10.70 5.53
N ASN A 147 3.68 11.62 6.40
CA ASN A 147 3.60 11.46 7.84
C ASN A 147 2.27 11.99 8.42
N ASP A 148 1.50 12.76 7.66
CA ASP A 148 0.14 13.18 8.01
C ASP A 148 -0.89 12.23 7.39
N TYR A 149 -1.35 11.31 8.20
CA TYR A 149 -2.44 10.36 7.88
C TYR A 149 -3.63 10.53 8.83
N SER A 150 -3.81 11.71 9.41
CA SER A 150 -4.89 12.04 10.36
C SER A 150 -6.30 11.93 9.76
N PHE A 151 -6.41 11.98 8.43
CA PHE A 151 -7.67 11.93 7.68
C PHE A 151 -8.18 10.52 7.39
N VAL A 152 -7.46 9.46 7.75
CA VAL A 152 -7.89 8.09 7.46
C VAL A 152 -9.03 7.64 8.35
N ASP A 153 -9.80 6.64 7.87
CA ASP A 153 -10.88 6.05 8.64
C ASP A 153 -10.38 5.24 9.84
N ILE A 154 -9.22 4.59 9.70
CA ILE A 154 -8.60 3.79 10.75
C ILE A 154 -7.07 3.72 10.60
N VAL A 155 -6.38 3.88 11.73
CA VAL A 155 -4.95 3.53 11.87
C VAL A 155 -4.87 2.23 12.65
N ILE A 156 -4.15 1.26 12.12
CA ILE A 156 -3.94 -0.03 12.77
C ILE A 156 -2.47 -0.16 13.17
N ASP A 157 -2.20 -0.25 14.48
CA ASP A 157 -0.90 -0.66 14.98
C ASP A 157 -0.69 -2.14 14.71
N VAL A 158 0.29 -2.45 13.86
CA VAL A 158 0.54 -3.82 13.39
C VAL A 158 1.80 -4.45 14.01
N ASN A 159 2.38 -3.83 15.05
CA ASN A 159 3.60 -4.33 15.68
C ASN A 159 3.47 -5.80 16.13
N ASP A 160 2.36 -6.12 16.81
CA ASP A 160 2.12 -7.43 17.42
C ASP A 160 0.92 -8.18 16.78
N LYS A 161 0.55 -7.84 15.54
CA LYS A 161 -0.60 -8.45 14.86
C LYS A 161 -0.18 -9.31 13.68
N THR A 162 -0.87 -10.42 13.53
CA THR A 162 -0.80 -11.23 12.32
C THR A 162 -1.56 -10.56 11.16
N PRO A 163 -1.23 -10.88 9.91
CA PRO A 163 -1.98 -10.37 8.76
C PRO A 163 -3.47 -10.68 8.81
N ASP A 164 -3.87 -11.86 9.31
CA ASP A 164 -5.28 -12.24 9.46
C ASP A 164 -6.01 -11.37 10.49
N GLU A 165 -5.42 -11.09 11.64
CA GLU A 165 -5.98 -10.19 12.64
C GLU A 165 -6.17 -8.78 12.09
N ILE A 166 -5.21 -8.28 11.29
CA ILE A 166 -5.31 -6.97 10.64
C ILE A 166 -6.48 -6.96 9.65
N VAL A 167 -6.60 -8.00 8.82
CA VAL A 167 -7.69 -8.12 7.85
C VAL A 167 -9.04 -8.20 8.54
N ASP A 168 -9.15 -8.92 9.66
CA ASP A 168 -10.40 -9.02 10.42
C ASP A 168 -10.81 -7.66 11.02
N ILE A 169 -9.86 -6.84 11.48
CA ILE A 169 -10.12 -5.46 11.91
C ILE A 169 -10.67 -4.62 10.75
N ILE A 170 -10.08 -4.72 9.56
CA ILE A 170 -10.53 -3.99 8.35
C ILE A 170 -11.94 -4.44 7.96
N ILE A 171 -12.22 -5.74 7.96
CA ILE A 171 -13.53 -6.30 7.64
C ILE A 171 -14.59 -5.79 8.62
N ASN A 172 -14.30 -5.78 9.91
CA ASN A 172 -15.22 -5.25 10.91
C ASN A 172 -15.52 -3.76 10.66
N LYS A 173 -14.52 -2.98 10.25
CA LYS A 173 -14.72 -1.57 9.88
C LYS A 173 -15.57 -1.40 8.62
N LEU A 174 -15.42 -2.27 7.64
CA LEU A 174 -16.27 -2.29 6.43
C LEU A 174 -17.73 -2.63 6.78
N ILE A 175 -17.96 -3.56 7.70
CA ILE A 175 -19.30 -3.91 8.21
C ILE A 175 -19.90 -2.73 8.98
N GLU A 176 -19.15 -2.11 9.89
CA GLU A 176 -19.57 -0.93 10.66
C GLU A 176 -20.01 0.22 9.74
N LYS A 177 -19.30 0.44 8.64
CA LYS A 177 -19.64 1.44 7.61
C LYS A 177 -20.77 0.97 6.68
N ASN A 178 -21.35 -0.19 6.89
CA ASN A 178 -22.38 -0.80 6.03
C ASN A 178 -21.95 -0.95 4.55
N LEU A 179 -20.67 -1.15 4.32
CA LEU A 179 -20.12 -1.37 2.97
C LEU A 179 -20.24 -2.83 2.53
N ILE A 180 -20.18 -3.73 3.50
CA ILE A 180 -20.32 -5.18 3.29
C ILE A 180 -21.21 -5.78 4.37
N THR A 181 -21.76 -6.97 4.09
CA THR A 181 -22.46 -7.83 5.05
C THR A 181 -21.81 -9.20 5.09
N LYS A 182 -21.90 -9.86 6.25
CA LYS A 182 -21.51 -11.26 6.40
C LYS A 182 -22.76 -12.13 6.18
N ASP A 183 -22.67 -13.06 5.24
CA ASP A 183 -23.72 -14.08 5.04
C ASP A 183 -23.78 -15.06 6.21
#